data_ae8c18b5254aa54f43a4f4b12ed04b0e
#
_entry.id   ae8c18b5254aa54f43a4f4b12ed04b0e
#
_cell.length_a   1.000
_cell.length_b   1.000
_cell.length_c   1.000
_cell.angle_alpha   90.00
_cell.angle_beta   90.00
_cell.angle_gamma   90.00
#
_symmetry.space_group_name_H-M   'P 1'
#
loop_
_entity.id
_entity.type
_entity.pdbx_description
1 polymer ?
#
loop_
_entity_poly.entity_id
_entity_poly.type
_entity_poly.pdbx_seq_one_letter_code
_entity_poly.pdbx_strand_id
1 'polypeptide(L)'
;MKYIIVGGVAGGATAAARIRRNTEDAEIILFEKGEYISYANCGLPYYIGGVIAEREKLFVQTPEAFGKRFNIDVRIRSEVVAIHPAKKTVDIRTSDGKTYTESYDKLLLSPGASPVRPPLPGIDNEGIFTLRNVNDTDAIKNYLQRHEVKRAVIIGAGFIGLEMAENLQEAGAEVAVVEMANQVMAPIDFSMASLVHEHLLQKGVRLYLEKAVASFERTASG
;
A
#
# COMPACT_ATOMS: atom_id res chain seq x y z
N MET A 1 32.15 -3.54 -2.48
CA MET A 1 31.04 -4.24 -3.19
C MET A 1 29.84 -3.32 -3.21
N LYS A 2 29.21 -3.16 -4.39
CA LYS A 2 28.06 -2.25 -4.59
C LYS A 2 26.77 -3.04 -4.64
N TYR A 3 25.84 -2.68 -3.75
CA TYR A 3 24.50 -3.25 -3.69
C TYR A 3 23.48 -2.23 -4.17
N ILE A 4 22.60 -2.65 -5.08
CA ILE A 4 21.39 -1.90 -5.40
C ILE A 4 20.19 -2.64 -4.83
N ILE A 5 19.30 -1.89 -4.18
CA ILE A 5 18.06 -2.36 -3.59
C ILE A 5 16.90 -1.59 -4.22
N VAL A 6 15.95 -2.30 -4.77
CA VAL A 6 14.76 -1.73 -5.41
C VAL A 6 13.56 -1.92 -4.49
N GLY A 7 12.99 -0.82 -4.04
CA GLY A 7 11.89 -0.75 -3.08
C GLY A 7 12.37 -0.53 -1.64
N GLY A 8 11.86 0.52 -1.01
CA GLY A 8 12.36 1.06 0.26
C GLY A 8 11.47 0.80 1.48
N VAL A 9 10.40 0.02 1.38
CA VAL A 9 9.46 -0.12 2.51
C VAL A 9 9.88 -1.27 3.43
N ALA A 10 9.25 -2.44 3.35
CA ALA A 10 9.51 -3.52 4.32
C ALA A 10 10.78 -4.32 3.95
N GLY A 11 10.73 -5.06 2.83
CA GLY A 11 11.80 -5.98 2.46
C GLY A 11 13.11 -5.27 2.15
N GLY A 12 13.06 -4.20 1.34
CA GLY A 12 14.27 -3.49 0.92
C GLY A 12 14.96 -2.74 2.06
N ALA A 13 14.22 -2.00 2.89
CA ALA A 13 14.79 -1.31 4.04
C ALA A 13 15.42 -2.30 5.05
N THR A 14 14.73 -3.42 5.32
CA THR A 14 15.26 -4.48 6.20
C THR A 14 16.54 -5.09 5.64
N ALA A 15 16.56 -5.40 4.33
CA ALA A 15 17.73 -5.96 3.66
C ALA A 15 18.91 -4.97 3.66
N ALA A 16 18.66 -3.69 3.35
CA ALA A 16 19.66 -2.65 3.36
C ALA A 16 20.34 -2.52 4.72
N ALA A 17 19.55 -2.43 5.79
CA ALA A 17 20.08 -2.40 7.16
C ALA A 17 20.83 -3.68 7.53
N ARG A 18 20.41 -4.84 7.05
CA ARG A 18 21.10 -6.12 7.30
C ARG A 18 22.41 -6.24 6.54
N ILE A 19 22.45 -5.82 5.28
CA ILE A 19 23.68 -5.78 4.47
C ILE A 19 24.72 -4.90 5.16
N ARG A 20 24.35 -3.71 5.61
CA ARG A 20 25.25 -2.80 6.30
C ARG A 20 25.86 -3.43 7.57
N ARG A 21 25.06 -4.12 8.37
CA ARG A 21 25.54 -4.80 9.58
C ARG A 21 26.51 -5.94 9.28
N ASN A 22 26.39 -6.59 8.14
CA ASN A 22 27.26 -7.70 7.75
C ASN A 22 28.48 -7.25 6.93
N THR A 23 28.43 -6.07 6.30
CA THR A 23 29.48 -5.56 5.39
C THR A 23 29.55 -4.05 5.55
N GLU A 24 30.47 -3.60 6.42
CA GLU A 24 30.58 -2.19 6.80
C GLU A 24 31.00 -1.30 5.62
N ASP A 25 31.90 -1.78 4.78
CA ASP A 25 32.46 -1.03 3.62
C ASP A 25 31.61 -1.17 2.34
N ALA A 26 30.41 -1.75 2.40
CA ALA A 26 29.56 -1.86 1.22
C ALA A 26 29.06 -0.49 0.75
N GLU A 27 29.10 -0.23 -0.55
CA GLU A 27 28.29 0.82 -1.16
C GLU A 27 26.86 0.30 -1.31
N ILE A 28 25.87 0.99 -0.71
CA ILE A 28 24.47 0.57 -0.75
C ILE A 28 23.63 1.72 -1.27
N ILE A 29 22.93 1.49 -2.38
CA ILE A 29 21.96 2.42 -2.95
C ILE A 29 20.59 1.79 -2.84
N LEU A 30 19.63 2.51 -2.28
CA LEU A 30 18.24 2.10 -2.18
C LEU A 30 17.39 3.03 -3.04
N PHE A 31 16.72 2.46 -4.05
CA PHE A 31 15.76 3.17 -4.90
C PHE A 31 14.34 2.92 -4.43
N GLU A 32 13.60 3.99 -4.26
CA GLU A 32 12.16 3.97 -3.99
C GLU A 32 11.44 4.90 -4.98
N LYS A 33 10.43 4.35 -5.67
CA LYS A 33 9.65 5.14 -6.64
C LYS A 33 8.74 6.16 -5.96
N GLY A 34 8.30 5.88 -4.74
CA GLY A 34 7.47 6.75 -3.93
C GLY A 34 8.28 7.80 -3.16
N GLU A 35 7.60 8.51 -2.29
CA GLU A 35 8.17 9.57 -1.45
C GLU A 35 8.64 9.06 -0.09
N TYR A 36 8.15 7.91 0.33
CA TYR A 36 8.33 7.40 1.69
C TYR A 36 8.94 6.02 1.68
N ILE A 37 9.84 5.79 2.62
CA ILE A 37 10.42 4.48 2.92
C ILE A 37 9.98 4.03 4.32
N SER A 38 10.13 2.75 4.62
CA SER A 38 10.06 2.23 6.00
C SER A 38 8.86 2.74 6.80
N TYR A 39 7.67 2.67 6.24
CA TYR A 39 6.42 3.01 6.92
C TYR A 39 5.61 1.75 7.26
N ALA A 40 4.69 1.89 8.23
CA ALA A 40 3.82 0.82 8.70
C ALA A 40 2.66 0.60 7.72
N ASN A 41 2.83 -0.31 6.74
CA ASN A 41 1.77 -0.65 5.78
C ASN A 41 0.46 -1.06 6.47
N CYS A 42 0.56 -1.89 7.53
CA CYS A 42 -0.60 -2.33 8.30
C CYS A 42 -1.23 -1.21 9.14
N GLY A 43 -0.56 -0.08 9.31
CA GLY A 43 -1.10 1.10 10.01
C GLY A 43 -1.98 1.99 9.15
N LEU A 44 -1.95 1.83 7.83
CA LEU A 44 -2.65 2.72 6.90
C LEU A 44 -4.18 2.76 7.12
N PRO A 45 -4.89 1.62 7.23
CA PRO A 45 -6.31 1.61 7.56
C PRO A 45 -6.60 2.28 8.90
N TYR A 46 -5.78 2.02 9.91
CA TYR A 46 -5.96 2.54 11.27
C TYR A 46 -5.73 4.05 11.37
N TYR A 47 -4.88 4.60 10.51
CA TYR A 47 -4.76 6.05 10.39
C TYR A 47 -5.98 6.65 9.69
N ILE A 48 -6.56 5.99 8.70
CA ILE A 48 -7.82 6.41 8.05
C ILE A 48 -8.95 6.47 9.08
N GLY A 49 -9.13 5.42 9.88
CA GLY A 49 -10.15 5.31 10.92
C GLY A 49 -9.92 6.19 12.15
N GLY A 50 -8.72 6.77 12.30
CA GLY A 50 -8.39 7.66 13.42
C GLY A 50 -7.81 6.97 14.64
N VAL A 51 -7.66 5.65 14.66
CA VAL A 51 -6.98 4.90 15.73
C VAL A 51 -5.52 5.35 15.85
N ILE A 52 -4.85 5.53 14.72
CA ILE A 52 -3.58 6.25 14.66
C ILE A 52 -3.92 7.72 14.38
N ALA A 53 -3.81 8.56 15.40
CA ALA A 53 -4.21 9.97 15.31
C ALA A 53 -3.22 10.82 14.50
N GLU A 54 -1.93 10.55 14.64
CA GLU A 54 -0.84 11.35 14.07
C GLU A 54 -0.24 10.65 12.86
N ARG A 55 -0.20 11.34 11.72
CA ARG A 55 0.33 10.83 10.45
C ARG A 55 1.80 10.37 10.56
N GLU A 56 2.55 11.09 11.36
CA GLU A 56 3.99 10.87 11.59
C GLU A 56 4.26 9.51 12.22
N LYS A 57 3.31 8.96 12.96
CA LYS A 57 3.41 7.61 13.56
C LYS A 57 3.36 6.47 12.53
N LEU A 58 2.96 6.75 11.29
CA LEU A 58 3.09 5.79 10.20
C LEU A 58 4.54 5.52 9.81
N PHE A 59 5.45 6.49 10.03
CA PHE A 59 6.83 6.40 9.56
C PHE A 59 7.73 5.78 10.62
N VAL A 60 8.32 4.63 10.29
CA VAL A 60 9.31 3.98 11.14
C VAL A 60 10.67 4.69 10.99
N GLN A 61 11.00 5.11 9.76
CA GLN A 61 12.20 5.88 9.45
C GLN A 61 11.92 6.84 8.29
N THR A 62 12.52 8.03 8.32
CA THR A 62 12.58 8.90 7.15
C THR A 62 13.75 8.52 6.23
N PRO A 63 13.73 8.89 4.94
CA PRO A 63 14.85 8.64 4.03
C PRO A 63 16.18 9.19 4.57
N GLU A 64 16.19 10.40 5.10
CA GLU A 64 17.36 11.08 5.64
C GLU A 64 17.88 10.39 6.91
N ALA A 65 16.99 10.07 7.86
CA ALA A 65 17.38 9.41 9.10
C ALA A 65 17.90 8.00 8.83
N PHE A 66 17.26 7.26 7.90
CA PHE A 66 17.69 5.92 7.51
C PHE A 66 19.05 5.95 6.80
N GLY A 67 19.21 6.86 5.83
CA GLY A 67 20.47 7.05 5.10
C GLY A 67 21.62 7.38 6.04
N LYS A 68 21.43 8.33 6.95
CA LYS A 68 22.44 8.73 7.94
C LYS A 68 22.77 7.60 8.92
N ARG A 69 21.75 6.90 9.45
CA ARG A 69 21.93 5.84 10.44
C ARG A 69 22.71 4.65 9.91
N PHE A 70 22.44 4.27 8.66
CA PHE A 70 22.99 3.05 8.05
C PHE A 70 24.01 3.32 6.96
N ASN A 71 24.42 4.59 6.75
CA ASN A 71 25.30 5.00 5.65
C ASN A 71 24.86 4.41 4.30
N ILE A 72 23.59 4.68 3.94
CA ILE A 72 22.93 4.21 2.71
C ILE A 72 22.55 5.41 1.86
N ASP A 73 22.84 5.38 0.57
CA ASP A 73 22.34 6.34 -0.41
C ASP A 73 20.86 6.01 -0.72
N VAL A 74 19.95 6.76 -0.11
CA VAL A 74 18.50 6.57 -0.28
C VAL A 74 18.00 7.55 -1.33
N ARG A 75 17.54 7.00 -2.46
CA ARG A 75 17.02 7.79 -3.59
C ARG A 75 15.53 7.53 -3.74
N ILE A 76 14.71 8.41 -3.16
CA ILE A 76 13.25 8.42 -3.33
C ILE A 76 12.86 9.05 -4.66
N ARG A 77 11.59 8.90 -5.08
CA ARG A 77 11.06 9.40 -6.37
C ARG A 77 11.91 8.95 -7.56
N SER A 78 12.48 7.75 -7.44
CA SER A 78 13.45 7.17 -8.37
C SER A 78 13.03 5.73 -8.70
N GLU A 79 12.41 5.56 -9.85
CA GLU A 79 11.89 4.26 -10.29
C GLU A 79 12.94 3.52 -11.11
N VAL A 80 13.25 2.29 -10.74
CA VAL A 80 14.02 1.39 -11.60
C VAL A 80 13.10 0.85 -12.68
N VAL A 81 13.36 1.24 -13.92
CA VAL A 81 12.49 0.93 -15.08
C VAL A 81 12.99 -0.21 -15.94
N ALA A 82 14.29 -0.52 -15.87
CA ALA A 82 14.87 -1.66 -16.58
C ALA A 82 16.04 -2.27 -15.81
N ILE A 83 16.28 -3.55 -16.03
CA ILE A 83 17.38 -4.32 -15.46
C ILE A 83 18.14 -4.99 -16.59
N HIS A 84 19.48 -4.82 -16.61
CA HIS A 84 20.38 -5.43 -17.59
C HIS A 84 21.34 -6.41 -16.90
N PRO A 85 20.94 -7.67 -16.66
CA PRO A 85 21.72 -8.60 -15.85
C PRO A 85 23.11 -8.91 -16.42
N ALA A 86 23.25 -9.02 -17.73
CA ALA A 86 24.54 -9.28 -18.39
C ALA A 86 25.55 -8.14 -18.18
N LYS A 87 25.08 -6.89 -18.10
CA LYS A 87 25.91 -5.70 -17.86
C LYS A 87 25.99 -5.34 -16.37
N LYS A 88 25.20 -5.99 -15.53
CA LYS A 88 25.01 -5.65 -14.12
C LYS A 88 24.66 -4.16 -13.92
N THR A 89 23.68 -3.67 -14.67
CA THR A 89 23.18 -2.31 -14.57
C THR A 89 21.67 -2.27 -14.46
N VAL A 90 21.16 -1.17 -13.89
CA VAL A 90 19.75 -0.81 -13.88
C VAL A 90 19.57 0.58 -14.45
N ASP A 91 18.45 0.81 -15.14
CA ASP A 91 18.05 2.15 -15.59
C ASP A 91 17.04 2.73 -14.63
N ILE A 92 17.28 3.97 -14.23
CA ILE A 92 16.46 4.71 -13.27
C ILE A 92 15.78 5.87 -13.99
N ARG A 93 14.50 6.09 -13.68
CA ARG A 93 13.73 7.27 -14.06
C ARG A 93 13.33 8.04 -12.80
N THR A 94 13.70 9.29 -12.71
CA THR A 94 13.34 10.20 -11.63
C THR A 94 11.97 10.85 -11.90
N SER A 95 11.32 11.39 -10.88
CA SER A 95 10.00 12.03 -11.01
C SER A 95 10.00 13.28 -11.91
N ASP A 96 11.16 13.92 -12.12
CA ASP A 96 11.33 15.02 -13.10
C ASP A 96 11.58 14.54 -14.52
N GLY A 97 11.47 13.23 -14.76
CA GLY A 97 11.59 12.59 -16.09
C GLY A 97 13.01 12.31 -16.56
N LYS A 98 14.03 12.65 -15.78
CA LYS A 98 15.42 12.30 -16.13
C LYS A 98 15.64 10.80 -16.00
N THR A 99 16.48 10.28 -16.88
CA THR A 99 16.90 8.87 -16.85
C THR A 99 18.42 8.78 -16.72
N TYR A 100 18.89 7.79 -15.97
CA TYR A 100 20.30 7.46 -15.84
C TYR A 100 20.48 5.98 -15.51
N THR A 101 21.71 5.49 -15.62
CA THR A 101 22.05 4.09 -15.39
C THR A 101 22.98 3.97 -14.19
N GLU A 102 22.74 2.98 -13.33
CA GLU A 102 23.62 2.60 -12.21
C GLU A 102 24.12 1.17 -12.37
N SER A 103 25.39 0.95 -12.05
CA SER A 103 25.97 -0.38 -12.00
C SER A 103 25.83 -1.01 -10.62
N TYR A 104 25.85 -2.35 -10.54
CA TYR A 104 25.80 -3.09 -9.28
C TYR A 104 26.67 -4.36 -9.32
N ASP A 105 27.16 -4.78 -8.17
CA ASP A 105 27.69 -6.11 -7.96
C ASP A 105 26.57 -7.10 -7.61
N LYS A 106 25.64 -6.68 -6.75
CA LYS A 106 24.45 -7.42 -6.30
C LYS A 106 23.21 -6.57 -6.39
N LEU A 107 22.12 -7.15 -6.84
CA LEU A 107 20.82 -6.51 -6.97
C LEU A 107 19.79 -7.26 -6.11
N LEU A 108 19.04 -6.52 -5.29
CA LEU A 108 17.91 -7.01 -4.52
C LEU A 108 16.64 -6.36 -5.04
N LEU A 109 15.64 -7.16 -5.34
CA LEU A 109 14.34 -6.70 -5.82
C LEU A 109 13.28 -6.88 -4.73
N SER A 110 12.69 -5.78 -4.29
CA SER A 110 11.60 -5.73 -3.31
C SER A 110 10.55 -4.69 -3.72
N PRO A 111 10.04 -4.74 -4.97
CA PRO A 111 9.20 -3.68 -5.56
C PRO A 111 7.81 -3.62 -4.95
N GLY A 112 7.40 -4.61 -4.15
CA GLY A 112 6.05 -4.74 -3.64
C GLY A 112 5.03 -5.12 -4.72
N ALA A 113 3.79 -4.65 -4.55
CA ALA A 113 2.69 -4.88 -5.47
C ALA A 113 1.91 -3.59 -5.70
N SER A 114 1.10 -3.56 -6.75
CA SER A 114 0.13 -2.50 -7.00
C SER A 114 -1.29 -3.07 -6.92
N PRO A 115 -2.27 -2.31 -6.46
CA PRO A 115 -3.66 -2.73 -6.49
C PRO A 115 -4.12 -2.97 -7.93
N VAL A 116 -4.93 -4.00 -8.11
CA VAL A 116 -5.60 -4.22 -9.39
C VAL A 116 -6.76 -3.24 -9.51
N ARG A 117 -6.78 -2.46 -10.59
CA ARG A 117 -7.93 -1.65 -10.99
C ARG A 117 -8.51 -2.27 -12.26
N PRO A 118 -9.57 -3.08 -12.16
CA PRO A 118 -10.18 -3.69 -13.33
C PRO A 118 -10.80 -2.62 -14.22
N PRO A 119 -10.83 -2.79 -15.56
CA PRO A 119 -11.37 -1.80 -16.49
C PRO A 119 -12.90 -1.80 -16.49
N LEU A 120 -13.49 -1.51 -15.33
CA LEU A 120 -14.95 -1.42 -15.16
C LEU A 120 -15.45 -0.01 -15.52
N PRO A 121 -16.64 0.11 -16.14
CA PRO A 121 -17.25 1.39 -16.38
C PRO A 121 -17.37 2.20 -15.09
N GLY A 122 -16.91 3.47 -15.13
CA GLY A 122 -16.98 4.39 -14.00
C GLY A 122 -15.91 4.18 -12.91
N ILE A 123 -14.92 3.30 -13.08
CA ILE A 123 -13.85 3.07 -12.09
C ILE A 123 -13.05 4.33 -11.73
N ASP A 124 -13.03 5.31 -12.63
CA ASP A 124 -12.32 6.58 -12.44
C ASP A 124 -13.22 7.70 -11.88
N ASN A 125 -14.45 7.38 -11.49
CA ASN A 125 -15.31 8.34 -10.81
C ASN A 125 -14.69 8.78 -9.48
N GLU A 126 -14.98 10.02 -9.09
CA GLU A 126 -14.58 10.57 -7.81
C GLU A 126 -15.16 9.72 -6.66
N GLY A 127 -14.41 9.58 -5.58
CA GLY A 127 -14.80 8.76 -4.42
C GLY A 127 -14.45 7.27 -4.55
N ILE A 128 -13.82 6.85 -5.65
CA ILE A 128 -13.33 5.47 -5.81
C ILE A 128 -11.81 5.44 -5.58
N PHE A 129 -11.39 4.68 -4.61
CA PHE A 129 -10.02 4.60 -4.16
C PHE A 129 -9.48 3.17 -4.15
N THR A 130 -8.17 3.06 -4.20
CA THR A 130 -7.42 1.87 -3.81
C THR A 130 -6.49 2.26 -2.67
N LEU A 131 -6.17 1.32 -1.79
CA LEU A 131 -5.25 1.54 -0.67
C LEU A 131 -3.98 0.71 -0.86
N ARG A 132 -2.84 1.38 -0.97
CA ARG A 132 -1.54 0.72 -1.08
C ARG A 132 -0.42 1.43 -0.32
N ASN A 133 -0.43 2.76 -0.30
CA ASN A 133 0.67 3.58 0.22
C ASN A 133 0.13 4.76 1.03
N VAL A 134 1.05 5.58 1.55
CA VAL A 134 0.69 6.74 2.36
C VAL A 134 -0.11 7.78 1.58
N ASN A 135 0.20 7.99 0.29
CA ASN A 135 -0.52 8.96 -0.53
C ASN A 135 -1.98 8.56 -0.75
N ASP A 136 -2.23 7.25 -0.98
CA ASP A 136 -3.60 6.72 -1.08
C ASP A 136 -4.35 6.93 0.24
N THR A 137 -3.67 6.68 1.35
CA THR A 137 -4.21 6.87 2.70
C THR A 137 -4.60 8.33 2.96
N ASP A 138 -3.71 9.27 2.63
CA ASP A 138 -3.97 10.70 2.74
C ASP A 138 -5.15 11.12 1.85
N ALA A 139 -5.23 10.60 0.63
CA ALA A 139 -6.33 10.88 -0.29
C ALA A 139 -7.68 10.40 0.27
N ILE A 140 -7.74 9.16 0.77
CA ILE A 140 -8.96 8.60 1.38
C ILE A 140 -9.35 9.40 2.62
N LYS A 141 -8.43 9.64 3.55
CA LYS A 141 -8.72 10.37 4.80
C LYS A 141 -9.21 11.78 4.52
N ASN A 142 -8.54 12.49 3.60
CA ASN A 142 -8.95 13.83 3.19
C ASN A 142 -10.34 13.83 2.54
N TYR A 143 -10.66 12.82 1.74
CA TYR A 143 -11.97 12.69 1.13
C TYR A 143 -13.06 12.48 2.18
N LEU A 144 -12.85 11.57 3.13
CA LEU A 144 -13.77 11.31 4.24
C LEU A 144 -14.07 12.59 5.03
N GLN A 145 -13.04 13.39 5.32
CA GLN A 145 -13.19 14.63 6.08
C GLN A 145 -13.93 15.74 5.32
N ARG A 146 -13.68 15.86 4.00
CA ARG A 146 -14.27 16.93 3.17
C ARG A 146 -15.73 16.68 2.81
N HIS A 147 -16.12 15.42 2.64
CA HIS A 147 -17.43 15.04 2.09
C HIS A 147 -18.39 14.48 3.13
N GLU A 148 -18.03 14.49 4.43
CA GLU A 148 -18.85 13.92 5.50
C GLU A 148 -19.47 12.56 5.11
N VAL A 149 -18.63 11.64 4.64
CA VAL A 149 -19.05 10.36 4.06
C VAL A 149 -19.89 9.56 5.05
N LYS A 150 -21.14 9.25 4.68
CA LYS A 150 -22.07 8.48 5.51
C LYS A 150 -22.09 7.00 5.15
N ARG A 151 -21.72 6.63 3.92
CA ARG A 151 -21.75 5.25 3.43
C ARG A 151 -20.50 4.93 2.65
N ALA A 152 -19.96 3.75 2.88
CA ALA A 152 -18.80 3.23 2.14
C ALA A 152 -19.05 1.82 1.65
N VAL A 153 -18.55 1.50 0.47
CA VAL A 153 -18.58 0.15 -0.10
C VAL A 153 -17.14 -0.32 -0.28
N ILE A 154 -16.83 -1.47 0.29
CA ILE A 154 -15.55 -2.14 0.11
C ILE A 154 -15.73 -3.23 -0.94
N ILE A 155 -14.86 -3.25 -1.93
CA ILE A 155 -14.83 -4.28 -2.96
C ILE A 155 -13.64 -5.20 -2.70
N GLY A 156 -13.94 -6.46 -2.39
CA GLY A 156 -12.98 -7.47 -1.97
C GLY A 156 -12.91 -7.61 -0.45
N ALA A 157 -13.14 -8.82 0.03
CA ALA A 157 -13.17 -9.17 1.46
C ALA A 157 -11.88 -9.88 1.92
N GLY A 158 -10.73 -9.50 1.37
CA GLY A 158 -9.42 -9.88 1.88
C GLY A 158 -9.04 -9.07 3.13
N PHE A 159 -7.84 -9.28 3.67
CA PHE A 159 -7.36 -8.62 4.89
C PHE A 159 -7.49 -7.09 4.83
N ILE A 160 -6.99 -6.46 3.76
CA ILE A 160 -7.06 -4.99 3.61
C ILE A 160 -8.53 -4.51 3.58
N GLY A 161 -9.39 -5.23 2.85
CA GLY A 161 -10.81 -4.87 2.76
C GLY A 161 -11.51 -4.93 4.11
N LEU A 162 -11.23 -5.95 4.93
CA LEU A 162 -11.83 -6.10 6.26
C LEU A 162 -11.28 -5.06 7.25
N GLU A 163 -9.96 -4.80 7.24
CA GLU A 163 -9.37 -3.72 8.03
C GLU A 163 -9.95 -2.35 7.64
N MET A 164 -10.17 -2.11 6.34
CA MET A 164 -10.85 -0.88 5.89
C MET A 164 -12.31 -0.82 6.33
N ALA A 165 -13.03 -1.95 6.31
CA ALA A 165 -14.42 -1.99 6.75
C ALA A 165 -14.53 -1.62 8.24
N GLU A 166 -13.69 -2.19 9.10
CA GLU A 166 -13.59 -1.85 10.51
C GLU A 166 -13.31 -0.36 10.70
N ASN A 167 -12.24 0.14 10.07
CA ASN A 167 -11.78 1.50 10.27
C ASN A 167 -12.71 2.57 9.68
N LEU A 168 -13.41 2.29 8.58
CA LEU A 168 -14.44 3.21 8.06
C LEU A 168 -15.68 3.23 8.94
N GLN A 169 -16.04 2.11 9.56
CA GLN A 169 -17.13 2.04 10.52
C GLN A 169 -16.81 2.83 11.79
N GLU A 170 -15.58 2.69 12.32
CA GLU A 170 -15.10 3.50 13.45
C GLU A 170 -15.08 5.00 13.10
N ALA A 171 -14.81 5.35 11.84
CA ALA A 171 -14.93 6.73 11.35
C ALA A 171 -16.39 7.20 11.16
N GLY A 172 -17.38 6.37 11.47
CA GLY A 172 -18.82 6.72 11.47
C GLY A 172 -19.56 6.43 10.16
N ALA A 173 -18.98 5.72 9.21
CA ALA A 173 -19.66 5.35 7.98
C ALA A 173 -20.46 4.03 8.13
N GLU A 174 -21.62 3.94 7.47
CA GLU A 174 -22.27 2.67 7.21
C GLU A 174 -21.50 1.90 6.15
N VAL A 175 -21.05 0.69 6.46
CA VAL A 175 -20.17 -0.08 5.58
C VAL A 175 -20.89 -1.26 4.94
N ALA A 176 -20.66 -1.46 3.65
CA ALA A 176 -20.99 -2.66 2.92
C ALA A 176 -19.73 -3.28 2.31
N VAL A 177 -19.64 -4.60 2.33
CA VAL A 177 -18.55 -5.36 1.71
C VAL A 177 -19.15 -6.21 0.58
N VAL A 178 -18.56 -6.11 -0.62
CA VAL A 178 -18.94 -6.89 -1.81
C VAL A 178 -17.78 -7.81 -2.14
N GLU A 179 -18.05 -9.12 -2.18
CA GLU A 179 -17.06 -10.15 -2.45
C GLU A 179 -17.59 -11.13 -3.49
N MET A 180 -16.76 -11.45 -4.48
CA MET A 180 -17.12 -12.38 -5.55
C MET A 180 -17.11 -13.84 -5.09
N ALA A 181 -16.29 -14.18 -4.11
CA ALA A 181 -16.27 -15.50 -3.49
C ALA A 181 -17.45 -15.71 -2.56
N ASN A 182 -17.67 -16.95 -2.16
CA ASN A 182 -18.70 -17.35 -1.19
C ASN A 182 -18.29 -17.09 0.27
N GLN A 183 -17.10 -16.53 0.50
CA GLN A 183 -16.58 -16.23 1.83
C GLN A 183 -15.64 -15.03 1.84
N VAL A 184 -15.50 -14.42 3.00
CA VAL A 184 -14.40 -13.47 3.29
C VAL A 184 -13.10 -14.24 3.57
N MET A 185 -11.96 -13.55 3.50
CA MET A 185 -10.65 -14.12 3.86
C MET A 185 -10.39 -15.47 3.18
N ALA A 186 -10.45 -15.53 1.87
CA ALA A 186 -10.29 -16.74 1.06
C ALA A 186 -9.15 -17.72 1.49
N PRO A 187 -8.04 -17.28 2.12
CA PRO A 187 -6.99 -18.20 2.60
C PRO A 187 -7.36 -19.07 3.81
N ILE A 188 -8.45 -18.79 4.51
CA ILE A 188 -8.89 -19.60 5.67
C ILE A 188 -10.03 -20.55 5.30
N ASP A 189 -10.24 -21.60 6.09
CA ASP A 189 -11.34 -22.53 5.88
C ASP A 189 -12.70 -21.85 6.07
N PHE A 190 -13.71 -22.30 5.32
CA PHE A 190 -15.05 -21.73 5.36
C PHE A 190 -15.66 -21.71 6.76
N SER A 191 -15.42 -22.73 7.57
CA SER A 191 -15.87 -22.78 8.96
C SER A 191 -15.34 -21.62 9.81
N MET A 192 -14.08 -21.23 9.57
CA MET A 192 -13.47 -20.08 10.24
C MET A 192 -13.95 -18.77 9.63
N ALA A 193 -14.10 -18.70 8.31
CA ALA A 193 -14.66 -17.53 7.63
C ALA A 193 -16.10 -17.24 8.10
N SER A 194 -16.89 -18.28 8.40
CA SER A 194 -18.27 -18.12 8.91
C SER A 194 -18.32 -17.36 10.25
N LEU A 195 -17.33 -17.54 11.11
CA LEU A 195 -17.24 -16.77 12.36
C LEU A 195 -16.96 -15.28 12.08
N VAL A 196 -16.15 -15.00 11.06
CA VAL A 196 -15.89 -13.61 10.62
C VAL A 196 -17.16 -13.02 9.99
N HIS A 197 -17.91 -13.79 9.18
CA HIS A 197 -19.21 -13.33 8.64
C HIS A 197 -20.16 -12.91 9.76
N GLU A 198 -20.32 -13.78 10.77
CA GLU A 198 -21.18 -13.48 11.91
C GLU A 198 -20.72 -12.22 12.65
N HIS A 199 -19.42 -12.08 12.88
CA HIS A 199 -18.87 -10.91 13.54
C HIS A 199 -19.12 -9.61 12.74
N LEU A 200 -18.91 -9.62 11.43
CA LEU A 200 -19.19 -8.47 10.56
C LEU A 200 -20.66 -8.06 10.62
N LEU A 201 -21.57 -9.04 10.55
CA LEU A 201 -23.03 -8.80 10.65
C LEU A 201 -23.42 -8.24 12.02
N GLN A 202 -22.86 -8.78 13.12
CA GLN A 202 -23.09 -8.27 14.47
C GLN A 202 -22.59 -6.83 14.65
N LYS A 203 -21.53 -6.46 13.94
CA LYS A 203 -21.01 -5.09 13.89
C LYS A 203 -21.83 -4.17 12.95
N GLY A 204 -22.82 -4.69 12.25
CA GLY A 204 -23.66 -3.90 11.35
C GLY A 204 -23.07 -3.70 9.95
N VAL A 205 -22.00 -4.41 9.60
CA VAL A 205 -21.46 -4.41 8.24
C VAL A 205 -22.37 -5.23 7.33
N ARG A 206 -22.81 -4.67 6.22
CA ARG A 206 -23.58 -5.41 5.22
C ARG A 206 -22.64 -6.23 4.35
N LEU A 207 -22.88 -7.54 4.26
CA LEU A 207 -22.04 -8.46 3.53
C LEU A 207 -22.76 -9.01 2.30
N TYR A 208 -22.20 -8.79 1.12
CA TYR A 208 -22.69 -9.26 -0.17
C TYR A 208 -21.69 -10.23 -0.77
N LEU A 209 -21.85 -11.52 -0.47
CA LEU A 209 -21.04 -12.60 -1.04
C LEU A 209 -21.60 -13.06 -2.38
N GLU A 210 -20.76 -13.74 -3.19
CA GLU A 210 -21.10 -14.24 -4.52
C GLU A 210 -21.61 -13.12 -5.45
N LYS A 211 -21.08 -11.89 -5.25
CA LYS A 211 -21.44 -10.71 -6.02
C LYS A 211 -20.22 -10.08 -6.65
N ALA A 212 -20.24 -9.93 -7.97
CA ALA A 212 -19.24 -9.19 -8.72
C ALA A 212 -19.74 -7.78 -9.04
N VAL A 213 -18.83 -6.78 -8.96
CA VAL A 213 -19.12 -5.42 -9.40
C VAL A 213 -19.05 -5.36 -10.92
N ALA A 214 -20.08 -4.83 -11.56
CA ALA A 214 -20.15 -4.67 -13.01
C ALA A 214 -19.79 -3.25 -13.47
N SER A 215 -20.22 -2.23 -12.73
CA SER A 215 -20.00 -0.82 -13.07
C SER A 215 -20.11 0.08 -11.84
N PHE A 216 -19.68 1.32 -11.99
CA PHE A 216 -19.87 2.40 -11.03
C PHE A 216 -20.64 3.54 -11.71
N GLU A 217 -21.73 3.92 -11.13
CA GLU A 217 -22.61 4.96 -11.67
C GLU A 217 -22.73 6.10 -10.65
N ARG A 218 -22.73 7.34 -11.13
CA ARG A 218 -23.05 8.48 -10.28
C ARG A 218 -24.54 8.55 -10.07
N THR A 219 -24.94 8.70 -8.82
CA THR A 219 -26.34 8.97 -8.51
C THR A 219 -26.63 10.47 -8.54
N ALA A 220 -27.92 10.84 -8.56
CA ALA A 220 -28.34 12.24 -8.55
C ALA A 220 -27.91 13.01 -7.29
N SER A 221 -27.52 12.26 -6.23
CA SER A 221 -27.08 12.80 -4.93
C SER A 221 -25.56 12.68 -4.72
N GLY A 222 -24.80 12.37 -5.75
CA GLY A 222 -23.35 12.21 -5.68
C GLY A 222 -22.89 10.79 -5.95
#